data_d34046310c7673bd7f9c98ed87b16f64
#
_entry.id   d34046310c7673bd7f9c98ed87b16f64
#
_cell.length_a   1.000
_cell.length_b   1.000
_cell.length_c   1.000
_cell.angle_alpha   90.00
_cell.angle_beta   90.00
_cell.angle_gamma   90.00
#
_symmetry.space_group_name_H-M   'P 1'
#
loop_
_entity.id
_entity.type
_entity.pdbx_description
1 polymer ?
#
loop_
_entity_poly.entity_id
_entity_poly.type
_entity_poly.pdbx_seq_one_letter_code
_entity_poly.pdbx_strand_id
1 'polypeptide(L)'
;MSIKKLYISLIFSKLVVTKLLITINSMHNLYAIFVRFLDICKQLADNLVNESGNIPRCGVVPRFSDLEIIALSLTSEAIGIDSESFLFSKLQEYRTEIPNLVSRRQYNDRRKYTSSLCKVIRERMVQRLDGCEEYFCIDSKPIEVCRLARARRCKMGKNNYEKSPAIGYCASQGVYYYGYKLHALCGLNGVVHSFDLTKANVHDIHYLKDIKTEYNN
;
A
#
# COMPACT_ATOMS: atom_id res chain seq x y z
N MET A 1 9.13 -12.51 -0.87
CA MET A 1 7.92 -11.65 -0.87
C MET A 1 7.81 -11.02 -2.25
N SER A 2 6.68 -11.20 -2.92
CA SER A 2 6.52 -10.78 -4.32
C SER A 2 6.53 -9.25 -4.40
N ILE A 3 7.27 -8.69 -5.36
CA ILE A 3 7.24 -7.28 -5.76
C ILE A 3 5.80 -6.80 -5.97
N LYS A 4 4.88 -7.69 -6.38
CA LYS A 4 3.42 -7.52 -6.39
C LYS A 4 2.87 -6.93 -5.08
N LYS A 5 3.18 -7.49 -3.93
CA LYS A 5 2.68 -7.00 -2.63
C LYS A 5 3.23 -5.63 -2.24
N LEU A 6 4.48 -5.32 -2.63
CA LEU A 6 5.10 -4.04 -2.31
C LEU A 6 4.51 -2.90 -3.16
N TYR A 7 4.37 -3.10 -4.47
CA TYR A 7 3.84 -2.08 -5.40
C TYR A 7 2.35 -1.78 -5.15
N ILE A 8 1.58 -2.81 -4.81
CA ILE A 8 0.15 -2.68 -4.52
C ILE A 8 -0.07 -1.98 -3.17
N SER A 9 0.72 -2.30 -2.16
CA SER A 9 0.71 -1.56 -0.89
C SER A 9 1.02 -0.07 -1.12
N LEU A 10 1.95 0.23 -2.05
CA LEU A 10 2.37 1.60 -2.38
C LEU A 10 1.26 2.43 -3.04
N ILE A 11 0.57 1.88 -4.03
CA ILE A 11 -0.47 2.62 -4.78
C ILE A 11 -1.70 2.86 -3.93
N PHE A 12 -2.05 1.88 -3.10
CA PHE A 12 -3.26 1.94 -2.29
C PHE A 12 -3.11 2.89 -1.10
N SER A 13 -1.94 2.92 -0.46
CA SER A 13 -1.66 3.89 0.59
C SER A 13 -1.73 5.32 0.05
N LYS A 14 -1.22 5.59 -1.15
CA LYS A 14 -1.32 6.92 -1.76
C LYS A 14 -2.77 7.40 -1.91
N LEU A 15 -3.70 6.58 -2.38
CA LEU A 15 -5.10 6.99 -2.62
C LEU A 15 -5.91 7.19 -1.33
N VAL A 16 -5.81 6.29 -0.36
CA VAL A 16 -6.49 6.41 0.94
C VAL A 16 -5.87 7.52 1.77
N VAL A 17 -4.53 7.60 1.75
CA VAL A 17 -3.77 8.61 2.49
C VAL A 17 -3.99 10.02 1.93
N THR A 18 -4.11 10.18 0.61
CA THR A 18 -4.37 11.51 0.01
C THR A 18 -5.71 12.08 0.48
N LYS A 19 -6.73 11.26 0.66
CA LYS A 19 -8.02 11.72 1.18
C LYS A 19 -7.98 12.10 2.66
N LEU A 20 -7.27 11.33 3.48
CA LEU A 20 -7.00 11.73 4.86
C LEU A 20 -6.20 13.04 4.97
N LEU A 21 -5.33 13.31 3.97
CA LEU A 21 -4.54 14.55 3.89
C LEU A 21 -5.33 15.78 3.43
N ILE A 22 -6.37 15.61 2.60
CA ILE A 22 -7.22 16.72 2.16
C ILE A 22 -7.94 17.38 3.35
N THR A 23 -8.20 16.64 4.42
CA THR A 23 -8.67 17.17 5.71
C THR A 23 -7.56 17.81 6.55
N ILE A 24 -6.29 17.76 6.09
CA ILE A 24 -5.12 18.27 6.82
C ILE A 24 -4.60 19.51 6.08
N ASN A 25 -5.32 20.61 6.14
CA ASN A 25 -4.77 21.91 5.75
C ASN A 25 -3.52 22.21 6.60
N SER A 26 -2.38 22.40 5.94
CA SER A 26 -1.14 23.00 6.47
C SER A 26 -0.14 22.12 7.25
N MET A 27 0.11 20.86 6.91
CA MET A 27 1.20 20.15 7.60
C MET A 27 2.34 19.74 6.65
N HIS A 28 3.34 20.61 6.53
CA HIS A 28 4.62 20.30 5.86
C HIS A 28 5.63 19.56 6.75
N ASN A 29 5.26 19.27 8.03
CA ASN A 29 6.16 18.63 8.99
C ASN A 29 5.98 17.11 9.00
N LEU A 30 7.03 16.39 8.59
CA LEU A 30 7.08 14.92 8.56
C LEU A 30 6.69 14.30 9.92
N TYR A 31 7.21 14.83 11.02
CA TYR A 31 6.96 14.30 12.36
C TYR A 31 5.48 14.45 12.76
N ALA A 32 4.88 15.58 12.49
CA ALA A 32 3.48 15.81 12.83
C ALA A 32 2.53 14.87 12.02
N ILE A 33 2.84 14.63 10.77
CA ILE A 33 2.12 13.63 9.94
C ILE A 33 2.31 12.22 10.51
N PHE A 34 3.54 11.87 10.91
CA PHE A 34 3.85 10.59 11.54
C PHE A 34 3.05 10.35 12.82
N VAL A 35 3.01 11.31 13.73
CA VAL A 35 2.23 11.22 14.98
C VAL A 35 0.76 11.00 14.70
N ARG A 36 0.19 11.73 13.75
CA ARG A 36 -1.21 11.59 13.38
C ARG A 36 -1.53 10.20 12.79
N PHE A 37 -0.67 9.68 11.89
CA PHE A 37 -0.85 8.31 11.40
C PHE A 37 -0.69 7.26 12.50
N LEU A 38 0.21 7.50 13.44
CA LEU A 38 0.39 6.61 14.59
C LEU A 38 -0.89 6.55 15.44
N ASP A 39 -1.52 7.68 15.70
CA ASP A 39 -2.77 7.74 16.47
C ASP A 39 -3.93 7.04 15.72
N ILE A 40 -4.04 7.23 14.41
CA ILE A 40 -5.00 6.51 13.59
C ILE A 40 -4.73 5.00 13.63
N CYS A 41 -3.46 4.59 13.49
CA CYS A 41 -3.09 3.18 13.57
C CYS A 41 -3.44 2.56 14.94
N LYS A 42 -3.20 3.28 16.05
CA LYS A 42 -3.57 2.83 17.38
C LYS A 42 -5.08 2.59 17.51
N GLN A 43 -5.90 3.54 17.04
CA GLN A 43 -7.35 3.41 17.06
C GLN A 43 -7.89 2.24 16.20
N LEU A 44 -7.20 1.93 15.09
CA LEU A 44 -7.63 0.90 14.14
C LEU A 44 -7.02 -0.47 14.43
N ALA A 45 -5.95 -0.54 15.22
CA ALA A 45 -5.26 -1.79 15.57
C ALA A 45 -5.77 -2.43 16.85
N ASP A 46 -6.86 -1.92 17.43
CA ASP A 46 -7.45 -2.45 18.65
C ASP A 46 -7.58 -3.98 18.60
N ASN A 47 -7.17 -4.66 19.68
CA ASN A 47 -7.11 -6.13 19.83
C ASN A 47 -6.15 -6.87 18.89
N LEU A 48 -5.37 -6.20 18.04
CA LEU A 48 -4.40 -6.82 17.13
C LEU A 48 -2.95 -6.71 17.59
N VAL A 49 -2.70 -5.82 18.54
CA VAL A 49 -1.39 -5.52 19.09
C VAL A 49 -1.43 -5.50 20.62
N ASN A 50 -0.27 -5.65 21.24
CA ASN A 50 -0.13 -5.47 22.68
C ASN A 50 -0.15 -3.97 23.07
N GLU A 51 -0.12 -3.67 24.37
CA GLU A 51 -0.11 -2.29 24.90
C GLU A 51 1.03 -1.44 24.35
N SER A 52 2.16 -2.06 23.98
CA SER A 52 3.31 -1.38 23.36
C SER A 52 3.16 -1.17 21.84
N GLY A 53 2.03 -1.53 21.23
CA GLY A 53 1.79 -1.38 19.80
C GLY A 53 2.53 -2.41 18.92
N ASN A 54 2.90 -3.55 19.47
CA ASN A 54 3.57 -4.63 18.74
C ASN A 54 2.67 -5.84 18.55
N ILE A 55 2.81 -6.53 17.42
CA ILE A 55 2.19 -7.84 17.18
C ILE A 55 2.70 -8.81 18.26
N PRO A 56 1.80 -9.57 18.93
CA PRO A 56 2.21 -10.57 19.92
C PRO A 56 3.25 -11.54 19.34
N ARG A 57 4.37 -11.68 20.03
CA ARG A 57 5.50 -12.55 19.63
C ARG A 57 6.27 -13.04 20.83
N CYS A 58 6.96 -14.17 20.68
CA CYS A 58 7.95 -14.62 21.65
C CYS A 58 9.24 -13.80 21.51
N GLY A 59 9.91 -13.53 22.64
CA GLY A 59 11.20 -12.85 22.69
C GLY A 59 11.12 -11.37 23.02
N VAL A 60 12.17 -10.64 22.68
CA VAL A 60 12.32 -9.22 23.04
C VAL A 60 11.32 -8.36 22.28
N VAL A 61 10.58 -7.55 23.03
CA VAL A 61 9.62 -6.57 22.45
C VAL A 61 10.40 -5.38 21.88
N PRO A 62 10.21 -5.02 20.61
CA PRO A 62 10.87 -3.88 20.00
C PRO A 62 10.44 -2.55 20.65
N ARG A 63 11.40 -1.67 20.94
CA ARG A 63 11.11 -0.33 21.47
C ARG A 63 10.41 0.59 20.46
N PHE A 64 10.86 0.54 19.19
CA PHE A 64 10.13 1.16 18.08
C PHE A 64 9.06 0.17 17.64
N SER A 65 7.81 0.44 17.89
CA SER A 65 6.69 -0.51 17.76
C SER A 65 6.37 -0.88 16.30
N ASP A 66 5.58 -1.93 16.12
CA ASP A 66 5.10 -2.33 14.79
C ASP A 66 4.10 -1.31 14.22
N LEU A 67 3.32 -0.65 15.07
CA LEU A 67 2.44 0.45 14.65
C LEU A 67 3.25 1.67 14.19
N GLU A 68 4.39 1.97 14.83
CA GLU A 68 5.29 3.04 14.38
C GLU A 68 5.92 2.71 13.01
N ILE A 69 6.25 1.45 12.74
CA ILE A 69 6.69 1.02 11.40
C ILE A 69 5.62 1.27 10.34
N ILE A 70 4.36 0.93 10.64
CA ILE A 70 3.23 1.14 9.72
C ILE A 70 2.97 2.64 9.55
N ALA A 71 2.91 3.40 10.63
CA ALA A 71 2.70 4.85 10.59
C ALA A 71 3.79 5.56 9.78
N LEU A 72 5.06 5.17 9.96
CA LEU A 72 6.17 5.72 9.18
C LEU A 72 6.06 5.37 7.68
N SER A 73 5.60 4.17 7.35
CA SER A 73 5.34 3.78 5.96
C SER A 73 4.22 4.63 5.34
N LEU A 74 3.12 4.82 6.07
CA LEU A 74 2.00 5.68 5.61
C LEU A 74 2.43 7.14 5.47
N THR A 75 3.28 7.63 6.38
CA THR A 75 3.85 8.98 6.33
C THR A 75 4.68 9.17 5.06
N SER A 76 5.60 8.23 4.74
CA SER A 76 6.43 8.33 3.53
C SER A 76 5.58 8.38 2.26
N GLU A 77 4.53 7.57 2.20
CA GLU A 77 3.57 7.57 1.09
C GLU A 77 2.81 8.91 0.98
N ALA A 78 2.35 9.43 2.13
CA ALA A 78 1.60 10.68 2.21
C ALA A 78 2.37 11.88 1.68
N ILE A 79 3.65 11.96 2.02
CA ILE A 79 4.52 13.07 1.59
C ILE A 79 5.26 12.79 0.27
N GLY A 80 4.97 11.64 -0.38
CA GLY A 80 5.53 11.29 -1.69
C GLY A 80 7.01 10.89 -1.66
N ILE A 81 7.53 10.41 -0.53
CA ILE A 81 8.90 9.92 -0.43
C ILE A 81 8.94 8.43 -0.80
N ASP A 82 9.33 8.11 -2.02
CA ASP A 82 9.45 6.74 -2.50
C ASP A 82 10.79 6.08 -2.11
N SER A 83 11.83 6.87 -1.82
CA SER A 83 13.17 6.38 -1.48
C SER A 83 13.35 6.21 0.03
N GLU A 84 13.53 4.97 0.49
CA GLU A 84 13.85 4.68 1.90
C GLU A 84 15.14 5.40 2.36
N SER A 85 16.13 5.53 1.49
CA SER A 85 17.37 6.26 1.82
C SER A 85 17.10 7.73 2.07
N PHE A 86 16.25 8.35 1.24
CA PHE A 86 15.86 9.74 1.40
C PHE A 86 14.98 9.94 2.64
N LEU A 87 14.03 9.04 2.89
CA LEU A 87 13.22 9.06 4.11
C LEU A 87 14.13 9.04 5.35
N PHE A 88 15.08 8.12 5.43
CA PHE A 88 15.97 8.00 6.58
C PHE A 88 16.97 9.16 6.72
N SER A 89 17.34 9.83 5.62
CA SER A 89 18.11 11.07 5.71
C SER A 89 17.29 12.21 6.33
N LYS A 90 16.02 12.33 5.96
CA LYS A 90 15.11 13.32 6.56
C LYS A 90 14.80 13.01 8.01
N LEU A 91 14.66 11.76 8.41
CA LEU A 91 14.41 11.35 9.78
C LEU A 91 15.57 11.66 10.73
N GLN A 92 16.79 11.95 10.24
CA GLN A 92 17.88 12.40 11.09
C GLN A 92 17.58 13.75 11.76
N GLU A 93 16.79 14.62 11.12
CA GLU A 93 16.36 15.91 11.64
C GLU A 93 15.44 15.76 12.86
N TYR A 94 14.81 14.59 13.05
CA TYR A 94 13.83 14.28 14.11
C TYR A 94 14.33 13.21 15.10
N ARG A 95 15.64 13.10 15.27
CA ARG A 95 16.25 12.10 16.20
C ARG A 95 15.87 12.32 17.65
N THR A 96 15.64 13.54 18.05
CA THR A 96 15.20 13.91 19.40
C THR A 96 13.77 13.49 19.68
N GLU A 97 12.90 13.63 18.69
CA GLU A 97 11.48 13.29 18.77
C GLU A 97 11.24 11.78 18.58
N ILE A 98 12.12 11.11 17.84
CA ILE A 98 12.04 9.66 17.55
C ILE A 98 13.33 8.96 18.04
N PRO A 99 13.56 8.88 19.35
CA PRO A 99 14.83 8.38 19.89
C PRO A 99 15.06 6.88 19.60
N ASN A 100 13.99 6.11 19.47
CA ASN A 100 14.06 4.65 19.22
C ASN A 100 14.01 4.28 17.73
N LEU A 101 14.21 5.24 16.83
CA LEU A 101 14.18 5.00 15.39
C LEU A 101 15.13 3.86 15.01
N VAL A 102 14.60 2.86 14.34
CA VAL A 102 15.34 1.70 13.84
C VAL A 102 16.24 2.03 12.66
N SER A 103 17.19 1.16 12.34
CA SER A 103 17.97 1.28 11.10
C SER A 103 17.10 1.04 9.87
N ARG A 104 17.50 1.59 8.71
CA ARG A 104 16.80 1.38 7.43
C ARG A 104 16.59 -0.10 7.10
N ARG A 105 17.59 -0.96 7.39
CA ARG A 105 17.50 -2.41 7.17
C ARG A 105 16.41 -3.02 8.06
N GLN A 106 16.44 -2.73 9.36
CA GLN A 106 15.41 -3.21 10.30
C GLN A 106 14.01 -2.71 9.92
N TYR A 107 13.89 -1.45 9.51
CA TYR A 107 12.63 -0.91 9.00
C TYR A 107 12.09 -1.73 7.82
N ASN A 108 12.92 -2.01 6.80
CA ASN A 108 12.52 -2.78 5.63
C ASN A 108 12.07 -4.21 6.00
N ASP A 109 12.82 -4.89 6.86
CA ASP A 109 12.50 -6.25 7.28
C ASP A 109 11.21 -6.27 8.12
N ARG A 110 11.03 -5.31 9.03
CA ARG A 110 9.83 -5.20 9.85
C ARG A 110 8.61 -4.76 9.05
N ARG A 111 8.75 -3.88 8.06
CA ARG A 111 7.66 -3.51 7.14
C ARG A 111 7.11 -4.72 6.39
N LYS A 112 7.97 -5.68 6.02
CA LYS A 112 7.53 -6.95 5.43
C LYS A 112 6.77 -7.81 6.45
N TYR A 113 7.28 -7.89 7.67
CA TYR A 113 6.66 -8.64 8.76
C TYR A 113 5.27 -8.08 9.13
N THR A 114 5.12 -6.77 9.21
CA THR A 114 3.87 -6.09 9.58
C THR A 114 2.85 -5.98 8.43
N SER A 115 3.12 -6.56 7.26
CA SER A 115 2.27 -6.41 6.08
C SER A 115 0.83 -6.91 6.26
N SER A 116 0.61 -7.96 7.05
CA SER A 116 -0.72 -8.47 7.37
C SER A 116 -1.49 -7.50 8.27
N LEU A 117 -0.85 -6.97 9.32
CA LEU A 117 -1.45 -5.96 10.21
C LEU A 117 -1.77 -4.68 9.44
N CYS A 118 -0.86 -4.22 8.57
CA CYS A 118 -1.09 -3.07 7.71
C CYS A 118 -2.31 -3.26 6.80
N LYS A 119 -2.54 -4.48 6.29
CA LYS A 119 -3.72 -4.82 5.49
C LYS A 119 -5.00 -4.64 6.31
N VAL A 120 -5.07 -5.20 7.52
CA VAL A 120 -6.26 -5.09 8.38
C VAL A 120 -6.53 -3.65 8.79
N ILE A 121 -5.50 -2.89 9.19
CA ILE A 121 -5.65 -1.45 9.52
C ILE A 121 -6.24 -0.69 8.33
N ARG A 122 -5.77 -0.96 7.12
CA ARG A 122 -6.26 -0.33 5.90
C ARG A 122 -7.72 -0.68 5.61
N GLU A 123 -8.12 -1.94 5.75
CA GLU A 123 -9.50 -2.37 5.58
C GLU A 123 -10.43 -1.68 6.57
N ARG A 124 -10.05 -1.59 7.84
CA ARG A 124 -10.79 -0.84 8.86
C ARG A 124 -10.86 0.66 8.58
N MET A 125 -9.78 1.22 8.01
CA MET A 125 -9.74 2.63 7.59
C MET A 125 -10.73 2.89 6.44
N VAL A 126 -10.77 2.00 5.45
CA VAL A 126 -11.75 2.06 4.35
C VAL A 126 -13.17 2.02 4.90
N GLN A 127 -13.48 1.07 5.77
CA GLN A 127 -14.81 0.94 6.40
C GLN A 127 -15.25 2.21 7.15
N ARG A 128 -14.31 2.93 7.80
CA ARG A 128 -14.62 4.21 8.46
C ARG A 128 -14.83 5.37 7.48
N LEU A 129 -14.18 5.34 6.33
CA LEU A 129 -14.27 6.40 5.32
C LEU A 129 -15.45 6.19 4.37
N ASP A 130 -15.93 4.98 4.31
CA ASP A 130 -16.98 4.54 3.42
C ASP A 130 -18.33 4.56 4.14
N GLY A 131 -18.97 5.68 4.08
CA GLY A 131 -20.25 5.93 4.75
C GLY A 131 -21.48 5.31 4.05
N CYS A 132 -21.48 4.01 3.71
CA CYS A 132 -22.58 3.30 3.02
C CYS A 132 -22.77 3.74 1.57
N GLU A 133 -21.73 3.72 0.76
CA GLU A 133 -21.87 3.98 -0.68
C GLU A 133 -22.53 2.79 -1.40
N GLU A 134 -23.56 3.08 -2.18
CA GLU A 134 -24.26 2.10 -3.02
C GLU A 134 -23.67 1.99 -4.43
N TYR A 135 -22.83 2.96 -4.83
CA TYR A 135 -22.29 3.07 -6.18
C TYR A 135 -20.78 2.99 -6.19
N PHE A 136 -20.26 2.13 -7.05
CA PHE A 136 -18.84 1.92 -7.20
C PHE A 136 -18.40 2.09 -8.66
N CYS A 137 -17.21 2.65 -8.85
CA CYS A 137 -16.54 2.72 -10.12
C CYS A 137 -15.40 1.71 -10.17
N ILE A 138 -15.24 1.03 -11.31
CA ILE A 138 -14.10 0.14 -11.56
C ILE A 138 -13.21 0.82 -12.58
N ASP A 139 -11.93 0.89 -12.26
CA ASP A 139 -10.90 1.37 -13.18
C ASP A 139 -9.70 0.43 -13.21
N SER A 140 -8.97 0.46 -14.30
CA SER A 140 -7.77 -0.35 -14.45
C SER A 140 -6.59 0.49 -14.93
N LYS A 141 -5.42 0.22 -14.34
CA LYS A 141 -4.18 0.94 -14.67
C LYS A 141 -3.07 -0.02 -15.07
N PRO A 142 -2.33 0.24 -16.18
CA PRO A 142 -1.16 -0.53 -16.54
C PRO A 142 -0.04 -0.35 -15.50
N ILE A 143 0.62 -1.46 -15.14
CA ILE A 143 1.84 -1.48 -14.33
C ILE A 143 2.95 -2.11 -15.16
N GLU A 144 3.75 -1.26 -15.74
CA GLU A 144 4.91 -1.69 -16.52
C GLU A 144 6.00 -2.25 -15.61
N VAL A 145 6.52 -3.42 -15.94
CA VAL A 145 7.63 -4.07 -15.22
C VAL A 145 8.98 -3.68 -15.80
N CYS A 146 9.03 -3.59 -17.12
CA CYS A 146 10.20 -3.13 -17.87
C CYS A 146 9.78 -2.72 -19.28
N ARG A 147 10.62 -1.95 -19.95
CA ARG A 147 10.40 -1.58 -21.36
C ARG A 147 10.12 -2.81 -22.22
N LEU A 148 9.16 -2.73 -23.13
CA LEU A 148 8.71 -3.84 -23.96
C LEU A 148 9.87 -4.56 -24.68
N ALA A 149 10.86 -3.81 -25.18
CA ALA A 149 12.06 -4.36 -25.80
C ALA A 149 12.89 -5.29 -24.88
N ARG A 150 12.74 -5.17 -23.56
CA ARG A 150 13.41 -6.00 -22.56
C ARG A 150 12.55 -7.17 -22.04
N ALA A 151 11.31 -7.29 -22.47
CA ALA A 151 10.36 -8.30 -22.00
C ALA A 151 10.93 -9.73 -22.04
N ARG A 152 11.58 -10.11 -23.15
CA ARG A 152 12.19 -11.44 -23.32
C ARG A 152 13.32 -11.75 -22.32
N ARG A 153 14.01 -10.72 -21.80
CA ARG A 153 15.11 -10.83 -20.83
C ARG A 153 14.63 -10.71 -19.38
N CYS A 154 13.37 -10.35 -19.16
CA CYS A 154 12.81 -10.20 -17.83
C CYS A 154 12.79 -11.56 -17.12
N LYS A 155 13.37 -11.61 -15.91
CA LYS A 155 13.42 -12.83 -15.09
C LYS A 155 12.26 -12.93 -14.09
N MET A 156 11.43 -11.89 -14.01
CA MET A 156 10.31 -11.83 -13.06
C MET A 156 9.26 -12.89 -13.39
N GLY A 157 8.93 -13.71 -12.40
CA GLY A 157 7.89 -14.74 -12.53
C GLY A 157 8.22 -15.91 -13.46
N LYS A 158 9.46 -16.06 -13.95
CA LYS A 158 9.84 -17.16 -14.85
C LYS A 158 9.55 -18.56 -14.28
N ASN A 159 9.65 -18.71 -12.97
CA ASN A 159 9.41 -19.99 -12.29
C ASN A 159 7.92 -20.27 -12.00
N ASN A 160 7.05 -19.33 -12.32
CA ASN A 160 5.61 -19.49 -12.14
C ASN A 160 4.89 -18.73 -13.27
N TYR A 161 4.42 -19.50 -14.26
CA TYR A 161 3.76 -18.95 -15.44
C TYR A 161 2.49 -18.15 -15.09
N GLU A 162 1.73 -18.57 -14.09
CA GLU A 162 0.51 -17.87 -13.67
C GLU A 162 0.79 -16.49 -13.10
N LYS A 163 1.96 -16.31 -12.46
CA LYS A 163 2.40 -15.06 -11.85
C LYS A 163 3.36 -14.26 -12.71
N SER A 164 3.68 -14.74 -13.92
CA SER A 164 4.57 -14.02 -14.83
C SER A 164 3.86 -12.81 -15.43
N PRO A 165 4.59 -11.69 -15.68
CA PRO A 165 4.02 -10.56 -16.42
C PRO A 165 3.75 -10.95 -17.88
N ALA A 166 2.82 -10.23 -18.52
CA ALA A 166 2.45 -10.45 -19.93
C ALA A 166 2.48 -9.13 -20.72
N ILE A 167 2.37 -9.24 -22.04
CA ILE A 167 2.18 -8.07 -22.91
C ILE A 167 0.70 -7.73 -22.91
N GLY A 168 0.38 -6.46 -22.63
CA GLY A 168 -0.97 -5.91 -22.71
C GLY A 168 -0.99 -4.64 -23.55
N TYR A 169 -2.18 -4.19 -23.88
CA TYR A 169 -2.42 -2.94 -24.60
C TYR A 169 -3.17 -1.96 -23.70
N CYS A 170 -2.67 -0.74 -23.61
CA CYS A 170 -3.33 0.34 -22.89
C CYS A 170 -4.04 1.24 -23.92
N ALA A 171 -5.36 1.12 -24.02
CA ALA A 171 -6.15 1.84 -25.01
C ALA A 171 -6.12 3.38 -24.82
N SER A 172 -6.11 3.85 -23.57
CA SER A 172 -6.07 5.28 -23.25
C SER A 172 -4.76 5.95 -23.65
N GLN A 173 -3.68 5.19 -23.71
CA GLN A 173 -2.35 5.70 -24.09
C GLN A 173 -1.91 5.28 -25.50
N GLY A 174 -2.66 4.36 -26.14
CA GLY A 174 -2.33 3.82 -27.47
C GLY A 174 -1.04 3.01 -27.52
N VAL A 175 -0.60 2.40 -26.39
CA VAL A 175 0.70 1.73 -26.29
C VAL A 175 0.60 0.31 -25.78
N TYR A 176 1.50 -0.55 -26.30
CA TYR A 176 1.75 -1.87 -25.72
C TYR A 176 2.75 -1.77 -24.58
N TYR A 177 2.51 -2.50 -23.50
CA TYR A 177 3.40 -2.57 -22.35
C TYR A 177 3.60 -4.02 -21.88
N TYR A 178 4.69 -4.27 -21.15
CA TYR A 178 4.97 -5.57 -20.54
C TYR A 178 4.89 -5.47 -19.03
N GLY A 179 3.91 -6.16 -18.45
CA GLY A 179 3.70 -6.06 -17.01
C GLY A 179 2.42 -6.69 -16.53
N TYR A 180 1.75 -5.97 -15.66
CA TYR A 180 0.50 -6.32 -15.00
C TYR A 180 -0.54 -5.23 -15.21
N LYS A 181 -1.79 -5.57 -14.98
CA LYS A 181 -2.90 -4.63 -14.92
C LYS A 181 -3.41 -4.60 -13.48
N LEU A 182 -3.45 -3.42 -12.87
CA LEU A 182 -4.08 -3.17 -11.59
C LEU A 182 -5.54 -2.82 -11.85
N HIS A 183 -6.45 -3.57 -11.26
CA HIS A 183 -7.87 -3.25 -11.20
C HIS A 183 -8.17 -2.70 -9.82
N ALA A 184 -8.99 -1.67 -9.73
CA ALA A 184 -9.40 -1.06 -8.49
C ALA A 184 -10.90 -0.80 -8.49
N LEU A 185 -11.55 -1.10 -7.38
CA LEU A 185 -12.93 -0.77 -7.08
C LEU A 185 -12.91 0.46 -6.17
N CYS A 186 -13.50 1.57 -6.64
CA CYS A 186 -13.51 2.83 -5.92
C CYS A 186 -14.95 3.28 -5.68
N GLY A 187 -15.27 3.76 -4.48
CA GLY A 187 -16.50 4.49 -4.22
C GLY A 187 -16.52 5.86 -4.91
N LEU A 188 -17.69 6.47 -5.04
CA LEU A 188 -17.84 7.82 -5.60
C LEU A 188 -17.08 8.87 -4.80
N ASN A 189 -16.90 8.63 -3.51
CA ASN A 189 -16.06 9.43 -2.63
C ASN A 189 -14.55 9.31 -2.94
N GLY A 190 -14.12 8.41 -3.86
CA GLY A 190 -12.74 8.14 -4.22
C GLY A 190 -11.99 7.24 -3.23
N VAL A 191 -12.70 6.56 -2.33
CA VAL A 191 -12.11 5.54 -1.47
C VAL A 191 -11.98 4.24 -2.26
N VAL A 192 -10.80 3.63 -2.26
CA VAL A 192 -10.55 2.35 -2.92
C VAL A 192 -10.91 1.22 -1.94
N HIS A 193 -11.94 0.45 -2.27
CA HIS A 193 -12.42 -0.68 -1.50
C HIS A 193 -11.58 -1.93 -1.67
N SER A 194 -11.47 -2.34 -2.92
CA SER A 194 -10.70 -3.53 -3.27
C SER A 194 -9.85 -3.30 -4.51
N PHE A 195 -8.87 -4.15 -4.69
CA PHE A 195 -8.03 -4.15 -5.89
C PHE A 195 -7.48 -5.53 -6.15
N ASP A 196 -7.24 -5.82 -7.42
CA ASP A 196 -6.49 -7.01 -7.83
C ASP A 196 -5.44 -6.67 -8.88
N LEU A 197 -4.47 -7.55 -9.02
CA LEU A 197 -3.38 -7.43 -9.97
C LEU A 197 -3.36 -8.65 -10.87
N THR A 198 -3.77 -8.46 -12.10
CA THR A 198 -3.77 -9.50 -13.13
C THR A 198 -2.60 -9.35 -14.09
N LYS A 199 -2.38 -10.34 -14.96
CA LYS A 199 -1.50 -10.18 -16.11
C LYS A 199 -2.02 -9.08 -17.03
N ALA A 200 -1.13 -8.37 -17.72
CA ALA A 200 -1.50 -7.27 -18.60
C ALA A 200 -2.47 -7.65 -19.74
N ASN A 201 -2.52 -8.92 -20.14
CA ASN A 201 -3.40 -9.43 -21.19
C ASN A 201 -4.78 -9.89 -20.68
N VAL A 202 -5.06 -9.80 -19.38
CA VAL A 202 -6.38 -10.17 -18.84
C VAL A 202 -7.35 -9.02 -19.07
N HIS A 203 -8.55 -9.34 -19.55
CA HIS A 203 -9.60 -8.36 -19.81
C HIS A 203 -10.31 -7.97 -18.52
N ASP A 204 -10.70 -6.70 -18.38
CA ASP A 204 -11.29 -6.13 -17.16
C ASP A 204 -12.60 -6.80 -16.73
N ILE A 205 -13.32 -7.42 -17.69
CA ILE A 205 -14.57 -8.15 -17.42
C ILE A 205 -14.38 -9.34 -16.47
N HIS A 206 -13.17 -9.92 -16.40
CA HIS A 206 -12.89 -11.01 -15.47
C HIS A 206 -12.91 -10.52 -14.03
N TYR A 207 -12.34 -9.34 -13.78
CA TYR A 207 -12.40 -8.73 -12.46
C TYR A 207 -13.83 -8.36 -12.03
N LEU A 208 -14.66 -7.89 -12.97
CA LEU A 208 -16.08 -7.65 -12.73
C LEU A 208 -16.86 -8.90 -12.29
N LYS A 209 -16.51 -10.07 -12.83
CA LYS A 209 -17.15 -11.34 -12.44
C LYS A 209 -16.76 -11.73 -11.02
N ASP A 210 -15.49 -11.56 -10.66
CA ASP A 210 -14.97 -11.88 -9.33
C ASP A 210 -15.64 -10.99 -8.26
N ILE A 211 -15.77 -9.68 -8.52
CA ILE A 211 -16.47 -8.76 -7.64
C ILE A 211 -17.93 -9.11 -7.45
N LYS A 212 -18.66 -9.47 -8.53
CA LYS A 212 -20.07 -9.85 -8.43
C LYS A 212 -20.29 -11.05 -7.52
N THR A 213 -19.34 -12.00 -7.49
CA THR A 213 -19.42 -13.13 -6.57
C THR A 213 -19.14 -12.77 -5.11
N GLU A 214 -18.32 -11.76 -4.86
CA GLU A 214 -18.00 -11.32 -3.51
C GLU A 214 -19.09 -10.44 -2.86
N TYR A 215 -19.81 -9.64 -3.67
CA TYR A 215 -20.78 -8.64 -3.16
C TYR A 215 -22.25 -9.02 -3.39
N ASN A 216 -22.54 -10.17 -3.98
CA ASN A 216 -23.92 -10.67 -4.17
C ASN A 216 -24.37 -11.68 -3.10
N ASN A 217 -23.70 -11.74 -1.96
CA ASN A 217 -24.12 -12.55 -0.80
C ASN A 217 -24.74 -11.70 0.30
#